data_6d60e7315dc1a93cdb1fc8aa6bb4d7ac
#
_entry.id   6d60e7315dc1a93cdb1fc8aa6bb4d7ac
#
_cell.length_a   1.000
_cell.length_b   1.000
_cell.length_c   1.000
_cell.angle_alpha   90.00
_cell.angle_beta   90.00
_cell.angle_gamma   90.00
#
_symmetry.space_group_name_H-M   'P 1'
#
loop_
_entity.id
_entity.type
_entity.pdbx_description
1 polymer ?
#
loop_
_entity_poly.entity_id
_entity_poly.type
_entity_poly.pdbx_seq_one_letter_code
_entity_poly.pdbx_strand_id
1 'polypeptide(L)'
;MTSIIRNHDLASAGQKKIAWVEHYMPTLNSIGERLKKEQTFQDKTVVVTVHLEAKTAYLALVLHRAGAKVIVTGSNPLSTQDDVAAALVAEGLTVYATYNCTEEEYFAYLNAALDHKPHIIIDDGGDLVHLLHTTRKDAQERLIGGTEETTTGVIRLRGLEKEKTLQFPMIAANDSYCKYLFDNRYGTGQSTWDGIMRTTNLTVVGKHVVIAGYGWCGRGCAMRAKGLGAHVIVTEVDPIKAIEAVFDGFEVMPMEKAAEKGDIFVTLTGDKDVITRKDMEKMKDGVLLANAGHFDVEINKNDLNDLAVRHFEGRHNIESYELSDGRIINLLAEGRLVNLAAGDGHPAEIMDLSFAVQALAAEHLLHKGTEMEKRVYVLPKETDIAVASVKLHSMGYQIDTLSEDQRTYLNLD
;
A
#
# COMPACT_ATOMS: atom_id res chain seq x y z
N MET A 1 -15.95 9.75 21.60
CA MET A 1 -16.46 8.45 21.07
C MET A 1 -15.50 7.37 21.51
N THR A 2 -15.99 6.19 21.86
CA THR A 2 -15.17 5.07 22.32
C THR A 2 -14.59 4.32 21.09
N SER A 3 -13.34 3.89 21.16
CA SER A 3 -12.73 3.06 20.12
C SER A 3 -13.50 1.74 19.92
N ILE A 4 -13.44 1.18 18.71
CA ILE A 4 -13.99 -0.13 18.36
C ILE A 4 -12.83 -0.99 17.90
N ILE A 5 -12.42 -1.92 18.74
CA ILE A 5 -11.32 -2.87 18.50
C ILE A 5 -11.71 -4.26 19.01
N ARG A 6 -10.98 -5.29 18.56
CA ARG A 6 -11.29 -6.69 18.90
C ARG A 6 -11.12 -6.99 20.40
N ASN A 7 -9.96 -6.66 20.96
CA ASN A 7 -9.62 -6.98 22.34
C ASN A 7 -8.49 -6.07 22.86
N HIS A 8 -8.72 -5.40 23.97
CA HIS A 8 -7.74 -4.52 24.64
C HIS A 8 -6.55 -5.27 25.23
N ASP A 9 -6.72 -6.53 25.62
CA ASP A 9 -5.67 -7.35 26.27
C ASP A 9 -4.48 -7.64 25.33
N LEU A 10 -4.67 -7.45 24.02
CA LEU A 10 -3.62 -7.63 23.01
C LEU A 10 -2.59 -6.50 22.98
N ALA A 11 -2.79 -5.39 23.66
CA ALA A 11 -1.99 -4.17 23.56
C ALA A 11 -0.48 -4.42 23.76
N SER A 12 -0.10 -5.26 24.72
CA SER A 12 1.32 -5.54 24.99
C SER A 12 2.05 -6.19 23.80
N ALA A 13 1.35 -7.05 23.03
CA ALA A 13 1.92 -7.66 21.82
C ALA A 13 2.11 -6.59 20.71
N GLY A 14 1.10 -5.76 20.50
CA GLY A 14 1.18 -4.67 19.53
C GLY A 14 2.26 -3.64 19.86
N GLN A 15 2.41 -3.25 21.14
CA GLN A 15 3.46 -2.34 21.59
C GLN A 15 4.87 -2.86 21.25
N LYS A 16 5.11 -4.16 21.39
CA LYS A 16 6.38 -4.77 21.00
C LYS A 16 6.65 -4.68 19.51
N LYS A 17 5.60 -4.90 18.69
CA LYS A 17 5.70 -4.75 17.21
C LYS A 17 6.00 -3.30 16.83
N ILE A 18 5.32 -2.33 17.44
CA ILE A 18 5.52 -0.91 17.17
C ILE A 18 6.94 -0.48 17.61
N ALA A 19 7.38 -0.87 18.78
CA ALA A 19 8.74 -0.56 19.26
C ALA A 19 9.83 -1.15 18.34
N TRP A 20 9.59 -2.34 17.79
CA TRP A 20 10.49 -2.94 16.82
C TRP A 20 10.63 -2.07 15.56
N VAL A 21 9.51 -1.68 14.93
CA VAL A 21 9.55 -0.89 13.70
C VAL A 21 10.06 0.53 13.95
N GLU A 22 9.72 1.16 15.07
CA GLU A 22 10.27 2.46 15.51
C GLU A 22 11.80 2.46 15.46
N HIS A 23 12.44 1.39 15.93
CA HIS A 23 13.91 1.27 15.90
C HIS A 23 14.48 1.28 14.46
N TYR A 24 13.73 0.74 13.47
CA TYR A 24 14.16 0.61 12.08
C TYR A 24 13.59 1.69 11.14
N MET A 25 13.02 2.76 11.69
CA MET A 25 12.46 3.88 10.93
C MET A 25 13.14 5.21 11.28
N PRO A 26 14.48 5.33 11.13
CA PRO A 26 15.26 6.48 11.59
C PRO A 26 14.93 7.79 10.89
N THR A 27 14.45 7.75 9.63
CA THR A 27 14.05 8.94 8.87
C THR A 27 12.78 9.54 9.47
N LEU A 28 11.78 8.71 9.71
CA LEU A 28 10.53 9.13 10.36
C LEU A 28 10.80 9.56 11.81
N ASN A 29 11.73 8.91 12.52
CA ASN A 29 12.17 9.33 13.87
C ASN A 29 12.70 10.76 13.85
N SER A 30 13.62 11.07 12.94
CA SER A 30 14.23 12.41 12.82
C SER A 30 13.19 13.49 12.52
N ILE A 31 12.30 13.23 11.59
CA ILE A 31 11.18 14.12 11.24
C ILE A 31 10.21 14.25 12.42
N GLY A 32 9.86 13.14 13.05
CA GLY A 32 8.94 13.09 14.18
C GLY A 32 9.41 13.88 15.39
N GLU A 33 10.72 13.83 15.74
CA GLU A 33 11.28 14.63 16.83
C GLU A 33 11.22 16.15 16.54
N ARG A 34 11.41 16.56 15.28
CA ARG A 34 11.19 17.96 14.87
C ARG A 34 9.73 18.36 15.02
N LEU A 35 8.80 17.60 14.43
CA LEU A 35 7.37 17.87 14.49
C LEU A 35 6.85 17.93 15.93
N LYS A 36 7.33 17.02 16.79
CA LYS A 36 7.01 16.99 18.21
C LYS A 36 7.53 18.22 18.95
N LYS A 37 8.78 18.62 18.70
CA LYS A 37 9.38 19.83 19.31
C LYS A 37 8.61 21.10 18.93
N GLU A 38 8.17 21.18 17.69
CA GLU A 38 7.42 22.32 17.15
C GLU A 38 5.92 22.26 17.47
N GLN A 39 5.42 21.12 17.99
CA GLN A 39 3.99 20.85 18.20
C GLN A 39 3.16 21.15 16.95
N THR A 40 3.67 20.76 15.79
CA THR A 40 3.19 21.14 14.47
C THR A 40 1.70 20.86 14.25
N PHE A 41 1.19 19.77 14.85
CA PHE A 41 -0.21 19.35 14.70
C PHE A 41 -1.08 19.70 15.92
N GLN A 42 -0.65 20.64 16.76
CA GLN A 42 -1.42 21.07 17.95
C GLN A 42 -2.84 21.50 17.54
N ASP A 43 -3.84 20.99 18.26
CA ASP A 43 -5.27 21.25 18.05
C ASP A 43 -5.83 20.80 16.67
N LYS A 44 -5.10 19.96 15.96
CA LYS A 44 -5.55 19.38 14.69
C LYS A 44 -6.05 17.95 14.87
N THR A 45 -7.11 17.62 14.14
CA THR A 45 -7.63 16.25 14.04
C THR A 45 -7.14 15.65 12.74
N VAL A 46 -6.47 14.50 12.81
CA VAL A 46 -5.98 13.75 11.65
C VAL A 46 -6.63 12.38 11.65
N VAL A 47 -7.23 12.00 10.53
CA VAL A 47 -7.73 10.63 10.31
C VAL A 47 -6.71 9.91 9.44
N VAL A 48 -6.27 8.74 9.91
CA VAL A 48 -5.34 7.85 9.20
C VAL A 48 -6.09 6.59 8.83
N THR A 49 -6.28 6.38 7.55
CA THR A 49 -6.90 5.19 6.96
C THR A 49 -5.91 4.54 6.00
N VAL A 50 -5.01 3.77 6.56
CA VAL A 50 -3.97 3.00 5.87
C VAL A 50 -4.00 1.59 6.45
N HIS A 51 -3.39 0.62 5.79
CA HIS A 51 -3.29 -0.74 6.32
C HIS A 51 -2.80 -0.73 7.77
N LEU A 52 -3.66 -1.12 8.74
CA LEU A 52 -3.36 -0.97 10.16
C LEU A 52 -2.46 -2.10 10.66
N GLU A 53 -1.16 -1.90 10.52
CA GLU A 53 -0.10 -2.73 11.04
C GLU A 53 0.95 -1.85 11.76
N ALA A 54 2.04 -2.43 12.26
CA ALA A 54 2.94 -1.74 13.18
C ALA A 54 3.55 -0.44 12.64
N LYS A 55 3.89 -0.36 11.33
CA LYS A 55 4.51 0.83 10.72
C LYS A 55 3.50 1.97 10.57
N THR A 56 2.27 1.66 10.16
CA THR A 56 1.15 2.63 10.14
C THR A 56 0.83 3.14 11.53
N ALA A 57 0.82 2.25 12.52
CA ALA A 57 0.65 2.65 13.92
C ALA A 57 1.75 3.59 14.38
N TYR A 58 2.99 3.35 13.96
CA TYR A 58 4.09 4.24 14.29
C TYR A 58 3.94 5.63 13.66
N LEU A 59 3.52 5.73 12.39
CA LEU A 59 3.17 7.02 11.78
C LEU A 59 2.09 7.75 12.60
N ALA A 60 1.03 7.05 13.00
CA ALA A 60 -0.04 7.62 13.81
C ALA A 60 0.48 8.15 15.16
N LEU A 61 1.40 7.42 15.82
CA LEU A 61 2.05 7.87 17.04
C LEU A 61 2.95 9.10 16.84
N VAL A 62 3.68 9.19 15.73
CA VAL A 62 4.47 10.37 15.37
C VAL A 62 3.60 11.62 15.28
N LEU A 63 2.48 11.54 14.57
CA LEU A 63 1.51 12.63 14.45
C LEU A 63 0.88 12.99 15.81
N HIS A 64 0.53 11.96 16.61
CA HIS A 64 -0.02 12.15 17.95
C HIS A 64 0.97 12.85 18.88
N ARG A 65 2.23 12.40 18.91
CA ARG A 65 3.31 13.03 19.69
C ARG A 65 3.60 14.48 19.25
N ALA A 66 3.29 14.82 18.01
CA ALA A 66 3.37 16.17 17.46
C ALA A 66 2.13 17.06 17.75
N GLY A 67 1.21 16.60 18.61
CA GLY A 67 0.06 17.35 19.10
C GLY A 67 -1.27 17.05 18.40
N ALA A 68 -1.31 16.15 17.42
CA ALA A 68 -2.55 15.79 16.75
C ALA A 68 -3.51 14.96 17.63
N LYS A 69 -4.80 15.22 17.48
CA LYS A 69 -5.84 14.24 17.81
C LYS A 69 -5.93 13.25 16.63
N VAL A 70 -5.37 12.07 16.81
CA VAL A 70 -5.32 11.07 15.73
C VAL A 70 -6.44 10.05 15.89
N ILE A 71 -7.15 9.79 14.79
CA ILE A 71 -8.14 8.74 14.66
C ILE A 71 -7.63 7.76 13.60
N VAL A 72 -7.64 6.47 13.89
CA VAL A 72 -7.07 5.44 13.00
C VAL A 72 -8.13 4.43 12.61
N THR A 73 -8.15 4.08 11.31
CA THR A 73 -8.91 2.96 10.77
C THR A 73 -7.99 2.09 9.91
N GLY A 74 -8.46 0.91 9.50
CA GLY A 74 -7.80 0.13 8.46
C GLY A 74 -8.30 0.52 7.06
N SER A 75 -7.48 0.36 6.02
CA SER A 75 -7.89 0.49 4.62
C SER A 75 -8.29 -0.84 3.97
N ASN A 76 -8.13 -1.95 4.68
CA ASN A 76 -8.50 -3.28 4.21
C ASN A 76 -8.80 -4.21 5.39
N PRO A 77 -9.92 -4.96 5.36
CA PRO A 77 -10.32 -5.87 6.45
C PRO A 77 -9.26 -6.91 6.82
N LEU A 78 -8.54 -7.49 5.85
CA LEU A 78 -7.57 -8.57 6.10
C LEU A 78 -6.17 -8.06 6.48
N SER A 79 -5.91 -6.76 6.42
CA SER A 79 -4.59 -6.19 6.74
C SER A 79 -4.52 -5.59 8.16
N THR A 80 -5.65 -5.44 8.84
CA THR A 80 -5.68 -4.95 10.22
C THR A 80 -5.07 -5.97 11.18
N GLN A 81 -4.17 -5.52 12.07
CA GLN A 81 -3.62 -6.30 13.16
C GLN A 81 -4.27 -5.88 14.48
N ASP A 82 -5.08 -6.75 15.09
CA ASP A 82 -5.86 -6.44 16.30
C ASP A 82 -5.01 -6.06 17.50
N ASP A 83 -3.81 -6.64 17.63
CA ASP A 83 -2.86 -6.29 18.69
C ASP A 83 -2.27 -4.89 18.51
N VAL A 84 -2.04 -4.49 17.28
CA VAL A 84 -1.58 -3.13 16.93
C VAL A 84 -2.68 -2.11 17.20
N ALA A 85 -3.93 -2.42 16.83
CA ALA A 85 -5.09 -1.58 17.14
C ALA A 85 -5.24 -1.37 18.66
N ALA A 86 -5.10 -2.44 19.44
CA ALA A 86 -5.15 -2.39 20.90
C ALA A 86 -4.00 -1.55 21.51
N ALA A 87 -2.79 -1.65 20.94
CA ALA A 87 -1.64 -0.85 21.37
C ALA A 87 -1.87 0.65 21.18
N LEU A 88 -2.43 1.06 20.03
CA LEU A 88 -2.76 2.47 19.79
C LEU A 88 -3.82 3.01 20.76
N VAL A 89 -4.82 2.21 21.10
CA VAL A 89 -5.82 2.61 22.10
C VAL A 89 -5.18 2.76 23.48
N ALA A 90 -4.23 1.89 23.85
CA ALA A 90 -3.48 2.01 25.10
C ALA A 90 -2.59 3.27 25.16
N GLU A 91 -2.13 3.75 23.99
CA GLU A 91 -1.39 5.02 23.85
C GLU A 91 -2.33 6.27 23.78
N GLY A 92 -3.64 6.08 23.89
CA GLY A 92 -4.63 7.17 23.96
C GLY A 92 -5.21 7.60 22.61
N LEU A 93 -4.92 6.92 21.51
CA LEU A 93 -5.50 7.19 20.21
C LEU A 93 -6.92 6.61 20.11
N THR A 94 -7.73 7.18 19.22
CA THR A 94 -9.04 6.60 18.87
C THR A 94 -8.88 5.67 17.67
N VAL A 95 -9.33 4.43 17.79
CA VAL A 95 -9.19 3.40 16.74
C VAL A 95 -10.54 2.75 16.43
N TYR A 96 -10.85 2.63 15.16
CA TYR A 96 -12.01 1.89 14.64
C TYR A 96 -11.51 0.87 13.62
N ALA A 97 -11.11 -0.31 14.08
CA ALA A 97 -10.57 -1.36 13.22
C ALA A 97 -10.59 -2.72 13.90
N THR A 98 -10.97 -3.76 13.15
CA THR A 98 -10.88 -5.15 13.56
C THR A 98 -10.44 -6.01 12.38
N TYR A 99 -9.61 -7.02 12.65
CA TYR A 99 -9.22 -7.99 11.63
C TYR A 99 -10.45 -8.77 11.11
N ASN A 100 -10.49 -8.96 9.78
CA ASN A 100 -11.57 -9.72 9.12
C ASN A 100 -12.96 -9.17 9.44
N CYS A 101 -13.11 -7.83 9.47
CA CYS A 101 -14.42 -7.19 9.56
C CYS A 101 -15.21 -7.37 8.25
N THR A 102 -16.53 -7.32 8.35
CA THR A 102 -17.41 -7.30 7.17
C THR A 102 -17.28 -5.96 6.41
N GLU A 103 -17.74 -5.92 5.18
CA GLU A 103 -17.79 -4.67 4.41
C GLU A 103 -18.65 -3.61 5.10
N GLU A 104 -19.79 -4.00 5.69
CA GLU A 104 -20.64 -3.11 6.46
C GLU A 104 -19.91 -2.52 7.68
N GLU A 105 -19.21 -3.35 8.45
CA GLU A 105 -18.40 -2.89 9.58
C GLU A 105 -17.26 -1.97 9.11
N TYR A 106 -16.59 -2.30 8.00
CA TYR A 106 -15.54 -1.48 7.42
C TYR A 106 -16.03 -0.05 7.14
N PHE A 107 -17.14 0.09 6.40
CA PHE A 107 -17.72 1.41 6.14
C PHE A 107 -18.27 2.10 7.37
N ALA A 108 -18.77 1.35 8.37
CA ALA A 108 -19.16 1.93 9.66
C ALA A 108 -17.96 2.54 10.40
N TYR A 109 -16.77 1.90 10.35
CA TYR A 109 -15.53 2.42 10.93
C TYR A 109 -15.07 3.70 10.24
N LEU A 110 -15.10 3.76 8.91
CA LEU A 110 -14.78 4.99 8.16
C LEU A 110 -15.72 6.12 8.52
N ASN A 111 -17.02 5.85 8.61
CA ASN A 111 -18.02 6.83 9.01
C ASN A 111 -17.78 7.33 10.44
N ALA A 112 -17.49 6.44 11.39
CA ALA A 112 -17.17 6.81 12.77
C ALA A 112 -15.91 7.69 12.85
N ALA A 113 -14.91 7.43 12.02
CA ALA A 113 -13.71 8.26 11.93
C ALA A 113 -14.07 9.67 11.41
N LEU A 114 -14.90 9.77 10.38
CA LEU A 114 -15.36 11.05 9.81
C LEU A 114 -16.25 11.88 10.76
N ASP A 115 -16.92 11.25 11.74
CA ASP A 115 -17.68 11.97 12.79
C ASP A 115 -16.80 12.89 13.63
N HIS A 116 -15.49 12.67 13.65
CA HIS A 116 -14.52 13.55 14.30
C HIS A 116 -14.20 14.82 13.51
N LYS A 117 -14.76 15.00 12.30
CA LYS A 117 -14.58 16.17 11.44
C LYS A 117 -13.09 16.53 11.29
N PRO A 118 -12.30 15.73 10.56
CA PRO A 118 -10.85 15.90 10.47
C PRO A 118 -10.44 17.22 9.81
N HIS A 119 -9.26 17.71 10.18
CA HIS A 119 -8.57 18.78 9.47
C HIS A 119 -7.75 18.21 8.31
N ILE A 120 -7.19 17.00 8.49
CA ILE A 120 -6.40 16.30 7.48
C ILE A 120 -6.82 14.83 7.46
N ILE A 121 -6.84 14.24 6.27
CA ILE A 121 -6.96 12.81 6.08
C ILE A 121 -5.68 12.25 5.44
N ILE A 122 -5.25 11.07 5.86
CA ILE A 122 -4.26 10.23 5.20
C ILE A 122 -5.01 9.00 4.73
N ASP A 123 -5.26 8.91 3.43
CA ASP A 123 -6.10 7.88 2.81
C ASP A 123 -5.25 6.90 1.99
N ASP A 124 -5.74 5.69 1.82
CA ASP A 124 -5.09 4.62 1.08
C ASP A 124 -6.15 3.85 0.27
N GLY A 125 -6.25 4.21 -1.00
CA GLY A 125 -7.22 3.69 -1.95
C GLY A 125 -8.40 4.62 -2.24
N GLY A 126 -8.54 5.74 -1.50
CA GLY A 126 -9.50 6.78 -1.79
C GLY A 126 -10.91 6.54 -1.26
N ASP A 127 -11.13 5.64 -0.29
CA ASP A 127 -12.46 5.36 0.25
C ASP A 127 -12.96 6.45 1.20
N LEU A 128 -12.09 7.06 2.01
CA LEU A 128 -12.47 8.27 2.77
C LEU A 128 -12.83 9.42 1.84
N VAL A 129 -12.02 9.64 0.81
CA VAL A 129 -12.29 10.67 -0.20
C VAL A 129 -13.63 10.40 -0.87
N HIS A 130 -13.95 9.16 -1.23
CA HIS A 130 -15.23 8.80 -1.81
C HIS A 130 -16.39 9.14 -0.88
N LEU A 131 -16.32 8.77 0.38
CA LEU A 131 -17.38 9.12 1.37
C LEU A 131 -17.52 10.62 1.52
N LEU A 132 -16.43 11.36 1.61
CA LEU A 132 -16.45 12.83 1.71
C LEU A 132 -17.07 13.50 0.47
N HIS A 133 -16.96 12.91 -0.71
CA HIS A 133 -17.58 13.44 -1.94
C HIS A 133 -19.04 13.01 -2.14
N THR A 134 -19.50 11.98 -1.44
CA THR A 134 -20.84 11.40 -1.61
C THR A 134 -21.71 11.61 -0.37
N THR A 135 -21.62 10.74 0.60
CA THR A 135 -22.54 10.64 1.75
C THR A 135 -22.11 11.44 2.97
N ARG A 136 -20.82 11.81 3.09
CA ARG A 136 -20.24 12.45 4.27
C ARG A 136 -19.67 13.85 3.99
N LYS A 137 -20.38 14.64 3.18
CA LYS A 137 -20.03 16.05 2.89
C LYS A 137 -20.02 16.93 4.13
N ASP A 138 -20.81 16.56 5.16
CA ASP A 138 -20.84 17.19 6.47
C ASP A 138 -19.46 17.19 7.17
N ALA A 139 -18.67 16.15 6.96
CA ALA A 139 -17.36 16.01 7.58
C ALA A 139 -16.27 16.90 6.96
N GLN A 140 -16.54 17.56 5.83
CA GLN A 140 -15.63 18.53 5.21
C GLN A 140 -15.53 19.87 5.94
N GLU A 141 -16.37 20.15 6.95
CA GLU A 141 -16.49 21.46 7.59
C GLU A 141 -15.15 22.09 8.01
N ARG A 142 -14.20 21.29 8.49
CA ARG A 142 -12.87 21.72 8.92
C ARG A 142 -11.71 21.15 8.08
N LEU A 143 -12.05 20.43 7.01
CA LEU A 143 -11.07 19.72 6.21
C LEU A 143 -10.20 20.70 5.40
N ILE A 144 -8.91 20.67 5.62
CA ILE A 144 -7.90 21.44 4.90
C ILE A 144 -7.52 20.69 3.60
N GLY A 145 -7.39 19.37 3.68
CA GLY A 145 -7.03 18.51 2.57
C GLY A 145 -6.63 17.12 3.02
N GLY A 146 -6.09 16.34 2.09
CA GLY A 146 -5.65 14.98 2.38
C GLY A 146 -4.44 14.54 1.58
N THR A 147 -3.93 13.38 1.95
CA THR A 147 -2.85 12.68 1.24
C THR A 147 -3.32 11.32 0.80
N GLU A 148 -2.72 10.79 -0.29
CA GLU A 148 -3.04 9.47 -0.84
C GLU A 148 -1.79 8.60 -0.92
N GLU A 149 -1.89 7.39 -0.34
CA GLU A 149 -0.78 6.45 -0.22
C GLU A 149 -0.55 5.61 -1.47
N THR A 150 -1.60 5.32 -2.26
CA THR A 150 -1.52 4.28 -3.29
C THR A 150 -1.91 4.74 -4.69
N THR A 151 -1.34 4.10 -5.71
CA THR A 151 -1.59 4.38 -7.13
C THR A 151 -3.08 4.32 -7.47
N THR A 152 -3.82 3.33 -6.95
CA THR A 152 -5.26 3.18 -7.22
C THR A 152 -6.06 4.38 -6.71
N GLY A 153 -5.77 4.87 -5.51
CA GLY A 153 -6.38 6.07 -4.97
C GLY A 153 -6.02 7.32 -5.78
N VAL A 154 -4.75 7.47 -6.18
CA VAL A 154 -4.33 8.59 -7.05
C VAL A 154 -5.08 8.60 -8.39
N ILE A 155 -5.31 7.43 -9.00
CA ILE A 155 -6.11 7.34 -10.24
C ILE A 155 -7.54 7.84 -10.00
N ARG A 156 -8.19 7.44 -8.88
CA ARG A 156 -9.53 7.93 -8.51
C ARG A 156 -9.53 9.44 -8.30
N LEU A 157 -8.52 9.98 -7.59
CA LEU A 157 -8.38 11.43 -7.37
C LEU A 157 -8.21 12.20 -8.67
N ARG A 158 -7.37 11.72 -9.60
CA ARG A 158 -7.19 12.32 -10.92
C ARG A 158 -8.48 12.29 -11.74
N GLY A 159 -9.31 11.25 -11.58
CA GLY A 159 -10.66 11.19 -12.14
C GLY A 159 -11.54 12.35 -11.64
N LEU A 160 -11.64 12.51 -10.30
CA LEU A 160 -12.39 13.62 -9.68
C LEU A 160 -11.87 15.00 -10.11
N GLU A 161 -10.55 15.16 -10.22
CA GLU A 161 -9.93 16.42 -10.69
C GLU A 161 -10.33 16.71 -12.15
N LYS A 162 -10.24 15.72 -13.04
CA LYS A 162 -10.61 15.84 -14.46
C LYS A 162 -12.09 16.21 -14.64
N GLU A 163 -12.95 15.64 -13.81
CA GLU A 163 -14.39 15.93 -13.77
C GLU A 163 -14.72 17.24 -13.06
N LYS A 164 -13.72 17.91 -12.46
CA LYS A 164 -13.88 19.13 -11.65
C LYS A 164 -14.82 18.95 -10.44
N THR A 165 -14.86 17.74 -9.90
CA THR A 165 -15.70 17.38 -8.74
C THR A 165 -14.91 17.28 -7.44
N LEU A 166 -13.57 17.30 -7.48
CA LEU A 166 -12.71 17.29 -6.29
C LEU A 166 -12.99 18.53 -5.43
N GLN A 167 -13.28 18.34 -4.12
CA GLN A 167 -13.79 19.40 -3.23
C GLN A 167 -12.72 20.03 -2.33
N PHE A 168 -11.53 19.44 -2.23
CA PHE A 168 -10.41 19.90 -1.40
C PHE A 168 -9.08 19.47 -2.03
N PRO A 169 -7.95 20.12 -1.67
CA PRO A 169 -6.64 19.73 -2.19
C PRO A 169 -6.23 18.33 -1.68
N MET A 170 -5.63 17.56 -2.57
CA MET A 170 -5.05 16.25 -2.24
C MET A 170 -3.59 16.20 -2.66
N ILE A 171 -2.72 15.64 -1.82
CA ILE A 171 -1.32 15.38 -2.16
C ILE A 171 -1.17 13.89 -2.48
N ALA A 172 -0.78 13.58 -3.70
CA ALA A 172 -0.41 12.23 -4.12
C ALA A 172 0.96 11.87 -3.53
N ALA A 173 1.00 11.46 -2.26
CA ALA A 173 2.23 11.01 -1.61
C ALA A 173 2.84 9.81 -2.35
N ASN A 174 1.99 8.94 -2.92
CA ASN A 174 2.42 7.86 -3.79
C ASN A 174 3.34 8.31 -4.95
N ASP A 175 3.16 9.52 -5.48
CA ASP A 175 3.88 10.02 -6.64
C ASP A 175 5.23 10.70 -6.28
N SER A 176 5.59 10.73 -4.99
CA SER A 176 6.90 11.18 -4.51
C SER A 176 8.00 10.15 -4.82
N TYR A 177 9.19 10.61 -5.22
CA TYR A 177 10.32 9.72 -5.56
C TYR A 177 10.70 8.81 -4.40
N CYS A 178 10.76 9.35 -3.19
CA CYS A 178 11.07 8.56 -1.98
C CYS A 178 9.96 7.58 -1.60
N LYS A 179 8.78 7.65 -2.22
CA LYS A 179 7.72 6.66 -2.04
C LYS A 179 7.79 5.59 -3.13
N TYR A 180 7.47 5.88 -4.38
CA TYR A 180 7.23 4.83 -5.38
C TYR A 180 8.49 4.09 -5.82
N LEU A 181 9.67 4.74 -5.82
CA LEU A 181 10.92 4.07 -6.19
C LEU A 181 11.32 2.99 -5.18
N PHE A 182 10.91 3.12 -3.92
CA PHE A 182 11.30 2.22 -2.83
C PHE A 182 10.13 1.32 -2.39
N ASP A 183 9.02 1.91 -1.98
CA ASP A 183 7.83 1.23 -1.49
C ASP A 183 7.21 0.34 -2.57
N ASN A 184 6.71 0.93 -3.66
CA ASN A 184 6.05 0.18 -4.72
C ASN A 184 6.99 -0.84 -5.37
N ARG A 185 8.28 -0.50 -5.53
CA ARG A 185 9.24 -1.38 -6.18
C ARG A 185 9.83 -2.42 -5.23
N TYR A 186 10.56 -1.98 -4.22
CA TYR A 186 11.30 -2.91 -3.33
C TYR A 186 10.41 -3.45 -2.22
N GLY A 187 9.51 -2.63 -1.66
CA GLY A 187 8.56 -3.03 -0.63
C GLY A 187 7.61 -4.11 -1.14
N THR A 188 6.87 -3.82 -2.22
CA THR A 188 5.97 -4.79 -2.85
C THR A 188 6.73 -6.01 -3.35
N GLY A 189 7.89 -5.79 -3.98
CA GLY A 189 8.72 -6.89 -4.51
C GLY A 189 9.12 -7.90 -3.43
N GLN A 190 9.56 -7.45 -2.26
CA GLN A 190 9.92 -8.35 -1.17
C GLN A 190 8.70 -8.97 -0.51
N SER A 191 7.76 -8.14 -0.06
CA SER A 191 6.64 -8.57 0.78
C SER A 191 5.66 -9.52 0.05
N THR A 192 5.50 -9.37 -1.26
CA THR A 192 4.70 -10.31 -2.07
C THR A 192 5.29 -11.72 -2.02
N TRP A 193 6.60 -11.85 -2.17
CA TRP A 193 7.26 -13.16 -2.09
C TRP A 193 7.31 -13.69 -0.67
N ASP A 194 7.45 -12.85 0.35
CA ASP A 194 7.31 -13.27 1.75
C ASP A 194 5.93 -13.88 1.99
N GLY A 195 4.86 -13.23 1.55
CA GLY A 195 3.49 -13.72 1.66
C GLY A 195 3.28 -15.05 0.92
N ILE A 196 3.70 -15.14 -0.35
CA ILE A 196 3.55 -16.35 -1.16
C ILE A 196 4.32 -17.54 -0.56
N MET A 197 5.61 -17.35 -0.24
CA MET A 197 6.44 -18.42 0.30
C MET A 197 5.98 -18.88 1.68
N ARG A 198 5.61 -17.96 2.56
CA ARG A 198 5.10 -18.26 3.90
C ARG A 198 3.78 -19.04 3.85
N THR A 199 2.86 -18.59 2.99
CA THR A 199 1.54 -19.22 2.85
C THR A 199 1.61 -20.59 2.23
N THR A 200 2.39 -20.74 1.16
CA THR A 200 2.45 -22.00 0.40
C THR A 200 3.47 -22.99 0.94
N ASN A 201 4.56 -22.52 1.55
CA ASN A 201 5.76 -23.31 1.87
C ASN A 201 6.31 -24.09 0.66
N LEU A 202 6.23 -23.49 -0.52
CA LEU A 202 6.74 -24.08 -1.77
C LEU A 202 7.95 -23.30 -2.27
N THR A 203 8.80 -24.00 -3.04
CA THR A 203 9.96 -23.37 -3.70
C THR A 203 9.53 -22.52 -4.89
N VAL A 204 10.25 -21.43 -5.14
CA VAL A 204 10.09 -20.56 -6.32
C VAL A 204 11.10 -20.94 -7.42
N VAL A 205 12.25 -21.49 -7.03
CA VAL A 205 13.32 -21.85 -7.98
C VAL A 205 12.81 -22.84 -9.04
N GLY A 206 13.14 -22.57 -10.30
CA GLY A 206 12.78 -23.39 -11.46
C GLY A 206 11.33 -23.29 -11.92
N LYS A 207 10.47 -22.53 -11.23
CA LYS A 207 9.07 -22.31 -11.63
C LYS A 207 8.95 -21.20 -12.66
N HIS A 208 7.95 -21.30 -13.53
CA HIS A 208 7.52 -20.20 -14.38
C HIS A 208 6.60 -19.29 -13.56
N VAL A 209 7.07 -18.09 -13.32
CA VAL A 209 6.34 -17.04 -12.60
C VAL A 209 5.83 -16.01 -13.58
N VAL A 210 4.52 -15.83 -13.63
CA VAL A 210 3.86 -14.83 -14.46
C VAL A 210 3.55 -13.59 -13.62
N ILE A 211 4.14 -12.47 -14.02
CA ILE A 211 3.90 -11.15 -13.43
C ILE A 211 2.98 -10.37 -14.36
N ALA A 212 1.76 -10.13 -13.95
CA ALA A 212 0.80 -9.35 -14.71
C ALA A 212 0.88 -7.89 -14.33
N GLY A 213 1.41 -7.06 -15.25
CA GLY A 213 1.73 -5.66 -15.07
C GLY A 213 3.21 -5.42 -14.82
N TYR A 214 3.80 -4.39 -15.47
CA TYR A 214 5.21 -4.02 -15.31
C TYR A 214 5.38 -2.56 -14.90
N GLY A 215 4.48 -2.08 -14.01
CA GLY A 215 4.66 -0.86 -13.24
C GLY A 215 5.72 -1.05 -12.15
N TRP A 216 5.83 -0.12 -11.22
CA TRP A 216 6.85 -0.21 -10.16
C TRP A 216 6.74 -1.48 -9.32
N CYS A 217 5.52 -1.88 -8.93
CA CYS A 217 5.28 -3.13 -8.21
C CYS A 217 5.69 -4.36 -9.03
N GLY A 218 5.26 -4.41 -10.29
CA GLY A 218 5.58 -5.53 -11.18
C GLY A 218 7.08 -5.71 -11.40
N ARG A 219 7.83 -4.62 -11.61
CA ARG A 219 9.29 -4.62 -11.69
C ARG A 219 9.92 -5.21 -10.44
N GLY A 220 9.49 -4.76 -9.28
CA GLY A 220 10.00 -5.24 -8.00
C GLY A 220 9.76 -6.75 -7.83
N CYS A 221 8.53 -7.20 -8.11
CA CYS A 221 8.16 -8.61 -8.02
C CYS A 221 8.92 -9.49 -9.03
N ALA A 222 9.07 -9.03 -10.27
CA ALA A 222 9.83 -9.73 -11.31
C ALA A 222 11.31 -9.88 -10.95
N MET A 223 11.94 -8.80 -10.47
CA MET A 223 13.33 -8.82 -10.00
C MET A 223 13.54 -9.81 -8.85
N ARG A 224 12.64 -9.83 -7.87
CA ARG A 224 12.72 -10.75 -6.73
C ARG A 224 12.49 -12.19 -7.14
N ALA A 225 11.50 -12.46 -8.01
CA ALA A 225 11.27 -13.79 -8.56
C ALA A 225 12.52 -14.33 -9.29
N LYS A 226 13.14 -13.49 -10.14
CA LYS A 226 14.41 -13.82 -10.80
C LYS A 226 15.52 -14.14 -9.81
N GLY A 227 15.64 -13.32 -8.75
CA GLY A 227 16.60 -13.54 -7.67
C GLY A 227 16.36 -14.83 -6.87
N LEU A 228 15.12 -15.31 -6.80
CA LEU A 228 14.71 -16.57 -6.21
C LEU A 228 14.89 -17.77 -7.18
N GLY A 229 15.39 -17.53 -8.40
CA GLY A 229 15.67 -18.56 -9.39
C GLY A 229 14.46 -18.97 -10.26
N ALA A 230 13.45 -18.13 -10.36
CA ALA A 230 12.30 -18.35 -11.25
C ALA A 230 12.61 -18.02 -12.72
N HIS A 231 11.87 -18.65 -13.62
CA HIS A 231 11.72 -18.24 -15.01
C HIS A 231 10.56 -17.22 -15.09
N VAL A 232 10.89 -15.93 -15.23
CA VAL A 232 9.90 -14.87 -15.14
C VAL A 232 9.32 -14.56 -16.51
N ILE A 233 8.00 -14.53 -16.58
CA ILE A 233 7.19 -14.11 -17.73
C ILE A 233 6.42 -12.85 -17.30
N VAL A 234 6.43 -11.81 -18.12
CA VAL A 234 5.69 -10.58 -17.90
C VAL A 234 4.53 -10.49 -18.91
N THR A 235 3.35 -10.13 -18.43
CA THR A 235 2.23 -9.74 -19.29
C THR A 235 1.96 -8.25 -19.08
N GLU A 236 1.84 -7.47 -20.17
CA GLU A 236 1.71 -6.01 -20.12
C GLU A 236 0.93 -5.51 -21.34
N VAL A 237 0.19 -4.41 -21.18
CA VAL A 237 -0.57 -3.77 -22.26
C VAL A 237 0.11 -2.51 -22.80
N ASP A 238 1.00 -1.89 -21.99
CA ASP A 238 1.79 -0.73 -22.38
C ASP A 238 3.06 -1.20 -23.11
N PRO A 239 3.24 -0.88 -24.42
CA PRO A 239 4.40 -1.33 -25.18
C PRO A 239 5.71 -0.78 -24.66
N ILE A 240 5.74 0.37 -23.98
CA ILE A 240 6.96 0.93 -23.39
C ILE A 240 7.40 0.08 -22.21
N LYS A 241 6.49 -0.24 -21.31
CA LYS A 241 6.78 -1.12 -20.17
C LYS A 241 7.12 -2.53 -20.60
N ALA A 242 6.47 -3.03 -21.67
CA ALA A 242 6.77 -4.34 -22.23
C ALA A 242 8.22 -4.40 -22.78
N ILE A 243 8.67 -3.37 -23.52
CA ILE A 243 10.07 -3.29 -24.00
C ILE A 243 11.05 -3.19 -22.82
N GLU A 244 10.72 -2.45 -21.80
CA GLU A 244 11.52 -2.35 -20.58
C GLU A 244 11.68 -3.72 -19.91
N ALA A 245 10.61 -4.50 -19.79
CA ALA A 245 10.65 -5.86 -19.27
C ALA A 245 11.59 -6.78 -20.10
N VAL A 246 11.55 -6.65 -21.45
CA VAL A 246 12.46 -7.38 -22.35
C VAL A 246 13.92 -6.98 -22.10
N PHE A 247 14.22 -5.69 -21.91
CA PHE A 247 15.60 -5.22 -21.66
C PHE A 247 16.10 -5.61 -20.26
N ASP A 248 15.20 -5.77 -19.29
CA ASP A 248 15.51 -6.33 -17.97
C ASP A 248 15.74 -7.87 -18.03
N GLY A 249 15.57 -8.47 -19.21
CA GLY A 249 15.84 -9.88 -19.49
C GLY A 249 14.71 -10.82 -19.10
N PHE A 250 13.46 -10.38 -19.22
CA PHE A 250 12.25 -11.18 -19.00
C PHE A 250 11.61 -11.59 -20.33
N GLU A 251 10.95 -12.74 -20.33
CA GLU A 251 10.07 -13.14 -21.42
C GLU A 251 8.76 -12.34 -21.35
N VAL A 252 8.29 -11.80 -22.48
CA VAL A 252 7.02 -11.05 -22.54
C VAL A 252 6.07 -11.75 -23.51
N MET A 253 4.82 -11.94 -23.06
CA MET A 253 3.78 -12.55 -23.89
C MET A 253 2.38 -12.16 -23.40
N PRO A 254 1.32 -12.33 -24.22
CA PRO A 254 -0.07 -12.19 -23.76
C PRO A 254 -0.42 -13.20 -22.67
N MET A 255 -1.36 -12.83 -21.77
CA MET A 255 -1.82 -13.68 -20.66
C MET A 255 -2.28 -15.06 -21.15
N GLU A 256 -2.97 -15.14 -22.26
CA GLU A 256 -3.45 -16.40 -22.83
C GLU A 256 -2.33 -17.43 -23.09
N LYS A 257 -1.13 -16.99 -23.52
CA LYS A 257 0.03 -17.84 -23.69
C LYS A 257 0.77 -18.12 -22.39
N ALA A 258 0.80 -17.12 -21.52
CA ALA A 258 1.40 -17.25 -20.19
C ALA A 258 0.63 -18.26 -19.33
N ALA A 259 -0.70 -18.33 -19.48
CA ALA A 259 -1.56 -19.26 -18.75
C ALA A 259 -1.15 -20.73 -18.97
N GLU A 260 -0.69 -21.10 -20.16
CA GLU A 260 -0.26 -22.47 -20.47
C GLU A 260 1.11 -22.83 -19.81
N LYS A 261 1.91 -21.81 -19.46
CA LYS A 261 3.28 -21.99 -18.95
C LYS A 261 3.41 -21.78 -17.45
N GLY A 262 2.61 -20.88 -16.88
CA GLY A 262 2.75 -20.40 -15.51
C GLY A 262 2.51 -21.46 -14.43
N ASP A 263 3.31 -21.43 -13.40
CA ASP A 263 3.14 -22.19 -12.17
C ASP A 263 2.65 -21.29 -11.02
N ILE A 264 3.04 -20.00 -11.06
CA ILE A 264 2.65 -18.97 -10.10
C ILE A 264 2.28 -17.72 -10.89
N PHE A 265 1.13 -17.14 -10.60
CA PHE A 265 0.67 -15.87 -11.19
C PHE A 265 0.57 -14.82 -10.10
N VAL A 266 1.11 -13.63 -10.36
CA VAL A 266 0.99 -12.47 -9.48
C VAL A 266 0.43 -11.30 -10.29
N THR A 267 -0.75 -10.82 -9.92
CA THR A 267 -1.39 -9.66 -10.55
C THR A 267 -1.06 -8.37 -9.79
N LEU A 268 -0.69 -7.30 -10.52
CA LEU A 268 -0.25 -6.01 -9.97
C LEU A 268 -0.56 -4.87 -10.94
N THR A 269 -1.66 -4.95 -11.65
CA THR A 269 -2.01 -3.98 -12.71
C THR A 269 -2.80 -2.78 -12.16
N GLY A 270 -3.55 -2.99 -11.09
CA GLY A 270 -4.55 -2.04 -10.58
C GLY A 270 -5.83 -1.98 -11.44
N ASP A 271 -5.98 -2.89 -12.41
CA ASP A 271 -7.16 -3.03 -13.25
C ASP A 271 -8.05 -4.16 -12.73
N LYS A 272 -9.09 -4.51 -13.43
CA LYS A 272 -9.99 -5.62 -13.11
C LYS A 272 -9.93 -6.70 -14.17
N ASP A 273 -10.34 -7.92 -13.81
CA ASP A 273 -10.51 -9.04 -14.74
C ASP A 273 -9.26 -9.32 -15.59
N VAL A 274 -8.09 -9.25 -14.96
CA VAL A 274 -6.78 -9.51 -15.59
C VAL A 274 -6.60 -11.01 -15.85
N ILE A 275 -7.07 -11.84 -14.92
CA ILE A 275 -7.15 -13.30 -15.08
C ILE A 275 -8.63 -13.69 -15.05
N THR A 276 -9.09 -14.30 -16.14
CA THR A 276 -10.49 -14.68 -16.37
C THR A 276 -10.64 -16.15 -16.73
N ARG A 277 -11.86 -16.62 -16.91
CA ARG A 277 -12.20 -18.00 -17.31
C ARG A 277 -11.31 -18.53 -18.44
N LYS A 278 -11.14 -17.76 -19.52
CA LYS A 278 -10.37 -18.19 -20.72
C LYS A 278 -8.90 -18.50 -20.42
N ASP A 279 -8.35 -17.84 -19.39
CA ASP A 279 -6.97 -18.05 -18.94
C ASP A 279 -6.91 -19.24 -17.97
N MET A 280 -7.86 -19.33 -17.02
CA MET A 280 -7.96 -20.40 -16.02
C MET A 280 -8.15 -21.78 -16.67
N GLU A 281 -8.94 -21.87 -17.76
CA GLU A 281 -9.15 -23.11 -18.52
C GLU A 281 -7.86 -23.68 -19.12
N LYS A 282 -6.81 -22.84 -19.32
CA LYS A 282 -5.50 -23.22 -19.88
C LYS A 282 -4.42 -23.47 -18.83
N MET A 283 -4.67 -23.10 -17.59
CA MET A 283 -3.69 -23.21 -16.50
C MET A 283 -3.39 -24.64 -16.13
N LYS A 284 -2.20 -24.86 -15.59
CA LYS A 284 -1.75 -26.17 -15.10
C LYS A 284 -2.47 -26.60 -13.83
N ASP A 285 -2.47 -27.89 -13.56
CA ASP A 285 -2.82 -28.43 -12.25
C ASP A 285 -1.89 -27.91 -11.15
N GLY A 286 -2.46 -27.54 -10.00
CA GLY A 286 -1.73 -27.02 -8.85
C GLY A 286 -1.22 -25.59 -8.98
N VAL A 287 -1.65 -24.83 -10.00
CA VAL A 287 -1.26 -23.43 -10.19
C VAL A 287 -1.61 -22.57 -8.98
N LEU A 288 -0.77 -21.58 -8.69
CA LEU A 288 -0.97 -20.60 -7.62
C LEU A 288 -1.36 -19.25 -8.23
N LEU A 289 -2.46 -18.68 -7.78
CA LEU A 289 -2.91 -17.34 -8.12
C LEU A 289 -2.78 -16.43 -6.89
N ALA A 290 -2.02 -15.36 -7.02
CA ALA A 290 -1.83 -14.35 -5.98
C ALA A 290 -2.09 -12.96 -6.55
N ASN A 291 -2.70 -12.10 -5.76
CA ASN A 291 -2.87 -10.69 -6.09
C ASN A 291 -2.00 -9.83 -5.15
N ALA A 292 -1.30 -8.86 -5.72
CA ALA A 292 -0.59 -7.81 -5.00
C ALA A 292 -1.00 -6.41 -5.50
N GLY A 293 -2.11 -6.33 -6.25
CA GLY A 293 -2.82 -5.08 -6.53
C GLY A 293 -3.72 -4.69 -5.36
N HIS A 294 -4.08 -3.42 -5.28
CA HIS A 294 -4.78 -2.86 -4.11
C HIS A 294 -6.15 -3.51 -3.84
N PHE A 295 -6.94 -3.75 -4.88
CA PHE A 295 -8.26 -4.39 -4.77
C PHE A 295 -8.24 -5.84 -5.25
N ASP A 296 -9.17 -6.65 -4.75
CA ASP A 296 -9.31 -8.07 -5.03
C ASP A 296 -10.15 -8.35 -6.30
N VAL A 297 -9.99 -7.54 -7.33
CA VAL A 297 -10.77 -7.57 -8.57
C VAL A 297 -9.97 -8.00 -9.81
N GLU A 298 -8.65 -8.13 -9.68
CA GLU A 298 -7.77 -8.49 -10.81
C GLU A 298 -7.93 -9.96 -11.22
N ILE A 299 -8.19 -10.85 -10.26
CA ILE A 299 -8.53 -12.26 -10.51
C ILE A 299 -10.04 -12.40 -10.43
N ASN A 300 -10.69 -12.81 -11.54
CA ASN A 300 -12.13 -12.94 -11.57
C ASN A 300 -12.60 -14.15 -10.76
N LYS A 301 -13.02 -13.89 -9.51
CA LYS A 301 -13.47 -14.93 -8.57
C LYS A 301 -14.79 -15.58 -9.00
N ASN A 302 -15.66 -14.85 -9.69
CA ASN A 302 -16.92 -15.42 -10.20
C ASN A 302 -16.64 -16.49 -11.27
N ASP A 303 -15.75 -16.18 -12.22
CA ASP A 303 -15.31 -17.14 -13.22
C ASP A 303 -14.67 -18.39 -12.59
N LEU A 304 -13.87 -18.21 -11.53
CA LEU A 304 -13.23 -19.30 -10.83
C LEU A 304 -14.25 -20.18 -10.09
N ASN A 305 -15.21 -19.56 -9.42
CA ASN A 305 -16.32 -20.28 -8.77
C ASN A 305 -17.18 -21.07 -9.78
N ASP A 306 -17.47 -20.46 -10.94
CA ASP A 306 -18.29 -21.09 -12.00
C ASP A 306 -17.58 -22.25 -12.70
N LEU A 307 -16.24 -22.24 -12.74
CA LEU A 307 -15.44 -23.32 -13.31
C LEU A 307 -15.29 -24.51 -12.36
N ALA A 308 -15.31 -24.24 -11.06
CA ALA A 308 -15.04 -25.24 -10.04
C ALA A 308 -16.26 -26.17 -9.81
N VAL A 309 -16.01 -27.47 -9.70
CA VAL A 309 -17.01 -28.45 -9.24
C VAL A 309 -17.11 -28.47 -7.71
N ARG A 310 -16.05 -28.06 -7.03
CA ARG A 310 -16.01 -27.77 -5.60
C ARG A 310 -14.84 -26.85 -5.26
N HIS A 311 -14.91 -26.16 -4.12
CA HIS A 311 -13.80 -25.46 -3.53
C HIS A 311 -13.66 -25.84 -2.04
N PHE A 312 -12.45 -25.72 -1.50
CA PHE A 312 -12.15 -26.11 -0.12
C PHE A 312 -10.88 -25.38 0.34
N GLU A 313 -10.73 -25.22 1.65
CA GLU A 313 -9.49 -24.72 2.24
C GLU A 313 -8.37 -25.75 1.98
N GLY A 314 -7.47 -25.45 1.06
CA GLY A 314 -6.30 -26.28 0.79
C GLY A 314 -5.21 -26.13 1.86
N ARG A 315 -5.09 -24.93 2.41
CA ARG A 315 -4.23 -24.55 3.52
C ARG A 315 -4.70 -23.20 4.06
N HIS A 316 -4.28 -22.79 5.26
CA HIS A 316 -4.56 -21.46 5.78
C HIS A 316 -4.16 -20.37 4.77
N ASN A 317 -5.09 -19.47 4.45
CA ASN A 317 -5.00 -18.47 3.40
C ASN A 317 -4.86 -19.02 1.95
N ILE A 318 -5.22 -20.27 1.70
CA ILE A 318 -5.29 -20.84 0.34
C ILE A 318 -6.65 -21.51 0.15
N GLU A 319 -7.44 -20.97 -0.75
CA GLU A 319 -8.66 -21.59 -1.25
C GLU A 319 -8.33 -22.37 -2.54
N SER A 320 -8.63 -23.67 -2.55
CA SER A 320 -8.38 -24.58 -3.66
C SER A 320 -9.68 -24.84 -4.42
N TYR A 321 -9.64 -24.68 -5.73
CA TYR A 321 -10.77 -24.85 -6.65
C TYR A 321 -10.51 -26.05 -7.57
N GLU A 322 -11.28 -27.12 -7.41
CA GLU A 322 -11.19 -28.32 -8.26
C GLU A 322 -12.09 -28.14 -9.48
N LEU A 323 -11.50 -28.25 -10.67
CA LEU A 323 -12.18 -28.18 -11.95
C LEU A 323 -12.78 -29.53 -12.34
N SER A 324 -13.67 -29.53 -13.35
CA SER A 324 -14.36 -30.74 -13.84
C SER A 324 -13.41 -31.79 -14.43
N ASP A 325 -12.21 -31.41 -14.84
CA ASP A 325 -11.16 -32.31 -15.37
C ASP A 325 -10.18 -32.79 -14.29
N GLY A 326 -10.42 -32.43 -13.03
CA GLY A 326 -9.62 -32.83 -11.85
C GLY A 326 -8.44 -31.92 -11.56
N ARG A 327 -8.15 -30.89 -12.36
CA ARG A 327 -7.12 -29.90 -12.05
C ARG A 327 -7.55 -29.04 -10.87
N ILE A 328 -6.55 -28.57 -10.09
CA ILE A 328 -6.76 -27.69 -8.95
C ILE A 328 -6.11 -26.33 -9.24
N ILE A 329 -6.87 -25.27 -9.06
CA ILE A 329 -6.37 -23.89 -9.06
C ILE A 329 -6.40 -23.39 -7.61
N ASN A 330 -5.29 -22.83 -7.13
CA ASN A 330 -5.16 -22.35 -5.75
C ASN A 330 -5.15 -20.81 -5.72
N LEU A 331 -6.13 -20.21 -5.05
CA LEU A 331 -6.20 -18.77 -4.83
C LEU A 331 -5.66 -18.42 -3.44
N LEU A 332 -4.64 -17.56 -3.39
CA LEU A 332 -4.02 -17.12 -2.15
C LEU A 332 -4.75 -15.89 -1.60
N ALA A 333 -4.92 -15.84 -0.28
CA ALA A 333 -5.47 -14.71 0.47
C ALA A 333 -6.81 -14.18 -0.11
N GLU A 334 -7.68 -15.06 -0.58
CA GLU A 334 -8.98 -14.70 -1.20
C GLU A 334 -8.86 -13.74 -2.40
N GLY A 335 -7.69 -13.68 -3.06
CA GLY A 335 -7.39 -12.71 -4.11
C GLY A 335 -7.10 -11.29 -3.61
N ARG A 336 -7.01 -11.06 -2.30
CA ARG A 336 -6.61 -9.80 -1.69
C ARG A 336 -5.10 -9.62 -1.71
N LEU A 337 -4.60 -8.48 -1.27
CA LEU A 337 -3.17 -8.17 -1.15
C LEU A 337 -2.43 -9.26 -0.35
N VAL A 338 -1.75 -10.17 -1.05
CA VAL A 338 -1.09 -11.34 -0.44
C VAL A 338 0.01 -10.95 0.56
N ASN A 339 0.68 -9.82 0.35
CA ASN A 339 1.75 -9.33 1.20
C ASN A 339 1.27 -8.84 2.58
N LEU A 340 0.01 -8.47 2.70
CA LEU A 340 -0.61 -7.98 3.94
C LEU A 340 -1.55 -8.99 4.55
N ALA A 341 -2.34 -9.69 3.72
CA ALA A 341 -3.26 -10.72 4.22
C ALA A 341 -2.52 -11.97 4.71
N ALA A 342 -1.37 -12.27 4.13
CA ALA A 342 -0.57 -13.46 4.43
C ALA A 342 0.85 -13.16 4.94
N GLY A 343 1.17 -11.89 5.23
CA GLY A 343 2.49 -11.44 5.69
C GLY A 343 2.42 -10.19 6.56
N ASP A 344 3.57 -9.60 6.84
CA ASP A 344 3.69 -8.40 7.67
C ASP A 344 3.75 -7.10 6.84
N GLY A 345 3.44 -7.18 5.55
CA GLY A 345 3.51 -6.04 4.62
C GLY A 345 4.95 -5.64 4.26
N HIS A 346 5.11 -4.41 3.80
CA HIS A 346 6.41 -3.89 3.37
C HIS A 346 7.40 -3.78 4.54
N PRO A 347 8.72 -3.96 4.30
CA PRO A 347 9.73 -3.82 5.34
C PRO A 347 9.71 -2.44 6.01
N ALA A 348 9.97 -2.40 7.33
CA ALA A 348 9.97 -1.16 8.11
C ALA A 348 10.94 -0.10 7.53
N GLU A 349 12.13 -0.53 7.09
CA GLU A 349 13.14 0.36 6.49
C GLU A 349 12.72 1.00 5.16
N ILE A 350 11.76 0.37 4.45
CA ILE A 350 11.13 0.93 3.24
C ILE A 350 10.00 1.87 3.64
N MET A 351 9.11 1.45 4.55
CA MET A 351 8.01 2.30 5.02
C MET A 351 8.47 3.53 5.77
N ASP A 352 9.70 3.52 6.30
CA ASP A 352 10.39 4.69 6.85
C ASP A 352 10.39 5.88 5.87
N LEU A 353 10.65 5.62 4.58
CA LEU A 353 10.62 6.65 3.54
C LEU A 353 9.19 7.08 3.19
N SER A 354 8.29 6.14 2.99
CA SER A 354 6.88 6.42 2.64
C SER A 354 6.18 7.23 3.72
N PHE A 355 6.38 6.86 4.99
CA PHE A 355 5.73 7.54 6.09
C PHE A 355 6.42 8.85 6.50
N ALA A 356 7.71 9.02 6.20
CA ALA A 356 8.37 10.31 6.22
C ALA A 356 7.73 11.27 5.20
N VAL A 357 7.47 10.80 3.97
CA VAL A 357 6.75 11.55 2.93
C VAL A 357 5.33 11.90 3.40
N GLN A 358 4.58 10.95 3.99
CA GLN A 358 3.23 11.20 4.49
C GLN A 358 3.19 12.26 5.60
N ALA A 359 4.11 12.17 6.56
CA ALA A 359 4.19 13.15 7.65
C ALA A 359 4.49 14.57 7.13
N LEU A 360 5.41 14.69 6.16
CA LEU A 360 5.73 15.98 5.53
C LEU A 360 4.61 16.47 4.60
N ALA A 361 3.89 15.58 3.94
CA ALA A 361 2.71 15.94 3.14
C ALA A 361 1.59 16.49 4.02
N ALA A 362 1.33 15.87 5.17
CA ALA A 362 0.36 16.37 6.14
C ALA A 362 0.80 17.73 6.71
N GLU A 363 2.07 17.92 7.03
CA GLU A 363 2.63 19.21 7.44
C GLU A 363 2.47 20.28 6.34
N HIS A 364 2.77 19.94 5.08
CA HIS A 364 2.60 20.85 3.95
C HIS A 364 1.15 21.33 3.82
N LEU A 365 0.17 20.44 3.98
CA LEU A 365 -1.24 20.80 3.99
C LEU A 365 -1.59 21.75 5.12
N LEU A 366 -1.05 21.56 6.33
CA LEU A 366 -1.29 22.48 7.44
C LEU A 366 -0.84 23.90 7.12
N HIS A 367 0.30 24.05 6.45
CA HIS A 367 0.90 25.35 6.16
C HIS A 367 0.31 26.01 4.91
N LYS A 368 -0.08 25.25 3.91
CA LYS A 368 -0.44 25.73 2.58
C LYS A 368 -1.84 25.32 2.10
N GLY A 369 -2.45 24.30 2.69
CA GLY A 369 -3.66 23.68 2.16
C GLY A 369 -4.84 24.62 1.99
N THR A 370 -4.99 25.62 2.88
CA THR A 370 -6.08 26.62 2.79
C THR A 370 -5.92 27.59 1.60
N GLU A 371 -4.70 27.71 1.05
CA GLU A 371 -4.38 28.54 -0.10
C GLU A 371 -4.34 27.74 -1.42
N MET A 372 -4.36 26.41 -1.31
CA MET A 372 -4.27 25.50 -2.45
C MET A 372 -5.60 25.37 -3.17
N GLU A 373 -5.56 25.27 -4.48
CA GLU A 373 -6.74 24.95 -5.29
C GLU A 373 -7.18 23.48 -5.04
N LYS A 374 -8.42 23.17 -5.37
CA LYS A 374 -9.00 21.82 -5.26
C LYS A 374 -8.46 20.92 -6.39
N ARG A 375 -7.22 20.49 -6.24
CA ARG A 375 -6.45 19.72 -7.24
C ARG A 375 -5.63 18.63 -6.56
N VAL A 376 -5.10 17.74 -7.39
CA VAL A 376 -4.12 16.72 -6.97
C VAL A 376 -2.71 17.25 -7.19
N TYR A 377 -1.94 17.33 -6.11
CA TYR A 377 -0.56 17.84 -6.09
C TYR A 377 0.43 16.69 -5.86
N VAL A 378 1.66 16.90 -6.29
CA VAL A 378 2.83 16.12 -5.88
C VAL A 378 3.66 17.02 -4.99
N LEU A 379 4.32 16.46 -3.97
CA LEU A 379 5.22 17.22 -3.13
C LEU A 379 6.38 17.83 -3.92
N PRO A 380 6.88 19.00 -3.52
CA PRO A 380 8.09 19.57 -4.12
C PRO A 380 9.26 18.58 -4.07
N LYS A 381 10.08 18.55 -5.12
CA LYS A 381 11.25 17.66 -5.20
C LYS A 381 12.22 17.84 -4.04
N GLU A 382 12.28 19.05 -3.49
CA GLU A 382 13.09 19.39 -2.30
C GLU A 382 12.69 18.57 -1.08
N THR A 383 11.41 18.21 -0.95
CA THR A 383 10.93 17.33 0.12
C THR A 383 11.50 15.92 -0.05
N ASP A 384 11.48 15.37 -1.27
CA ASP A 384 12.10 14.08 -1.57
C ASP A 384 13.61 14.09 -1.29
N ILE A 385 14.30 15.17 -1.69
CA ILE A 385 15.74 15.34 -1.42
C ILE A 385 16.02 15.37 0.08
N ALA A 386 15.20 16.09 0.86
CA ALA A 386 15.36 16.15 2.31
C ALA A 386 15.17 14.77 2.96
N VAL A 387 14.12 14.03 2.57
CA VAL A 387 13.86 12.66 3.05
C VAL A 387 15.02 11.73 2.70
N ALA A 388 15.47 11.74 1.44
CA ALA A 388 16.58 10.89 0.98
C ALA A 388 17.89 11.22 1.71
N SER A 389 18.16 12.51 1.96
CA SER A 389 19.37 12.95 2.69
C SER A 389 19.38 12.46 4.13
N VAL A 390 18.25 12.57 4.84
CA VAL A 390 18.11 12.04 6.20
C VAL A 390 18.30 10.52 6.20
N LYS A 391 17.72 9.83 5.24
CA LYS A 391 17.86 8.36 5.11
C LYS A 391 19.32 7.95 4.88
N LEU A 392 20.01 8.57 3.92
CA LEU A 392 21.42 8.29 3.64
C LEU A 392 22.30 8.53 4.86
N HIS A 393 22.08 9.65 5.56
CA HIS A 393 22.81 9.96 6.79
C HIS A 393 22.58 8.89 7.88
N SER A 394 21.32 8.47 8.07
CA SER A 394 20.99 7.43 9.06
C SER A 394 21.62 6.07 8.75
N MET A 395 21.87 5.79 7.47
CA MET A 395 22.55 4.57 7.00
C MET A 395 24.09 4.70 7.01
N GLY A 396 24.63 5.88 7.36
CA GLY A 396 26.07 6.14 7.39
C GLY A 396 26.71 6.37 6.02
N TYR A 397 25.91 6.62 4.98
CA TYR A 397 26.43 6.90 3.65
C TYR A 397 26.66 8.39 3.43
N GLN A 398 27.72 8.69 2.68
CA GLN A 398 28.03 10.03 2.18
C GLN A 398 28.03 9.99 0.66
N ILE A 399 27.63 11.08 0.03
CA ILE A 399 27.63 11.25 -1.42
C ILE A 399 28.50 12.46 -1.81
N ASP A 400 28.90 12.51 -3.09
CA ASP A 400 29.66 13.64 -3.61
C ASP A 400 28.84 14.92 -3.59
N THR A 401 29.57 16.04 -3.50
CA THR A 401 29.02 17.40 -3.61
C THR A 401 29.60 18.09 -4.83
N LEU A 402 28.75 18.83 -5.56
CA LEU A 402 29.21 19.59 -6.70
C LEU A 402 30.11 20.76 -6.26
N SER A 403 31.23 20.97 -6.97
CA SER A 403 32.03 22.18 -6.84
C SER A 403 31.25 23.39 -7.37
N GLU A 404 31.72 24.60 -7.05
CA GLU A 404 31.15 25.85 -7.53
C GLU A 404 31.16 25.92 -9.07
N ASP A 405 32.29 25.54 -9.70
CA ASP A 405 32.41 25.47 -11.16
C ASP A 405 31.42 24.48 -11.79
N GLN A 406 31.18 23.32 -11.16
CA GLN A 406 30.21 22.34 -11.61
C GLN A 406 28.77 22.86 -11.49
N ARG A 407 28.45 23.55 -10.40
CA ARG A 407 27.11 24.14 -10.21
C ARG A 407 26.86 25.22 -11.27
N THR A 408 27.83 26.11 -11.49
CA THR A 408 27.76 27.14 -12.52
C THR A 408 27.59 26.56 -13.93
N TYR A 409 28.37 25.51 -14.27
CA TYR A 409 28.24 24.80 -15.55
C TYR A 409 26.86 24.21 -15.78
N LEU A 410 26.22 23.70 -14.70
CA LEU A 410 24.88 23.09 -14.72
C LEU A 410 23.73 24.10 -14.56
N ASN A 411 24.02 25.40 -14.42
CA ASN A 411 23.05 26.47 -14.14
C ASN A 411 22.18 26.15 -12.89
N LEU A 412 22.82 25.72 -11.81
CA LEU A 412 22.18 25.37 -10.53
C LEU A 412 22.37 26.45 -9.44
N ASP A 413 22.72 27.66 -9.80
CA ASP A 413 22.92 28.79 -8.88
C ASP A 413 21.61 29.54 -8.63
#